data_1eec876baf0a54158f45f13ab0bc4e43
#
_entry.id   1eec876baf0a54158f45f13ab0bc4e43
#
_cell.length_a   1.000
_cell.length_b   1.000
_cell.length_c   1.000
_cell.angle_alpha   90.00
_cell.angle_beta   90.00
_cell.angle_gamma   90.00
#
_symmetry.space_group_name_H-M   'P 1'
#
loop_
_entity.id
_entity.type
_entity.pdbx_description
1 polymer ?
#
loop_
_entity_poly.entity_id
_entity_poly.type
_entity_poly.pdbx_seq_one_letter_code
_entity_poly.pdbx_strand_id
1 'polypeptide(L)'
;RNPPPGLPDADAAAEFYLYAVQRLAQEGYRQYEISNFARPGHEGRHNLLYWNCKDYWGIGPAAHSCLGSVRRFWPNDTAAFIAGTVQEQYEGPCNAEDYLIMQLRLCSGLNLTEYAARYGVRFDAGQMAFLRHCAASGYAVLDGDTLRLTPSGMIVQNAILEELI
;
A
#
# COMPACT_ATOMS: atom_id res chain seq x y z
N ARG A 1 -11.46 -23.43 -0.27
CA ARG A 1 -11.44 -23.91 -1.67
C ARG A 1 -10.02 -24.34 -1.99
N ASN A 2 -9.81 -25.54 -2.50
CA ASN A 2 -8.50 -25.93 -3.00
C ASN A 2 -8.16 -25.06 -4.23
N PRO A 3 -6.92 -24.54 -4.32
CA PRO A 3 -6.51 -23.78 -5.49
C PRO A 3 -6.61 -24.66 -6.76
N PRO A 4 -6.92 -24.07 -7.93
CA PRO A 4 -6.93 -24.79 -9.18
C PRO A 4 -5.56 -25.44 -9.46
N PRO A 5 -5.52 -26.62 -10.12
CA PRO A 5 -4.27 -27.24 -10.52
C PRO A 5 -3.45 -26.31 -11.42
N GLY A 6 -2.14 -26.23 -11.21
CA GLY A 6 -1.22 -25.44 -12.02
C GLY A 6 -1.06 -23.97 -11.59
N LEU A 7 -1.68 -23.53 -10.48
CA LEU A 7 -1.31 -22.26 -9.89
C LEU A 7 0.10 -22.32 -9.29
N PRO A 8 0.91 -21.25 -9.47
CA PRO A 8 2.22 -21.16 -8.83
C PRO A 8 2.04 -21.16 -7.31
N ASP A 9 2.98 -21.78 -6.61
CA ASP A 9 3.12 -21.63 -5.16
C ASP A 9 3.62 -20.20 -4.81
N ALA A 10 3.76 -19.94 -3.52
CA ALA A 10 4.17 -18.62 -3.04
C ALA A 10 5.58 -18.23 -3.54
N ASP A 11 6.50 -19.18 -3.59
CA ASP A 11 7.87 -18.93 -4.02
C ASP A 11 7.93 -18.61 -5.52
N ALA A 12 7.24 -19.40 -6.34
CA ALA A 12 7.12 -19.13 -7.77
C ALA A 12 6.40 -17.79 -8.05
N ALA A 13 5.38 -17.45 -7.27
CA ALA A 13 4.70 -16.15 -7.39
C ALA A 13 5.64 -14.98 -7.06
N ALA A 14 6.49 -15.12 -6.04
CA ALA A 14 7.51 -14.15 -5.68
C ALA A 14 8.57 -13.99 -6.80
N GLU A 15 9.03 -15.10 -7.39
CA GLU A 15 9.97 -15.07 -8.52
C GLU A 15 9.35 -14.36 -9.74
N PHE A 16 8.08 -14.65 -10.07
CA PHE A 16 7.38 -13.95 -11.16
C PHE A 16 7.26 -12.46 -10.89
N TYR A 17 6.98 -12.06 -9.66
CA TYR A 17 6.91 -10.65 -9.30
C TYR A 17 8.26 -9.96 -9.51
N LEU A 18 9.35 -10.52 -8.98
CA LEU A 18 10.70 -9.96 -9.14
C LEU A 18 11.15 -9.92 -10.61
N TYR A 19 10.84 -10.98 -11.36
CA TYR A 19 11.07 -11.00 -12.81
C TYR A 19 10.32 -9.87 -13.52
N ALA A 20 9.04 -9.68 -13.19
CA ALA A 20 8.22 -8.62 -13.79
C ALA A 20 8.78 -7.22 -13.49
N VAL A 21 9.21 -6.96 -12.23
CA VAL A 21 9.86 -5.70 -11.84
C VAL A 21 11.10 -5.44 -12.70
N GLN A 22 11.98 -6.45 -12.83
CA GLN A 22 13.21 -6.33 -13.62
C GLN A 22 12.92 -6.17 -15.12
N ARG A 23 12.01 -6.98 -15.65
CA ARG A 23 11.71 -6.99 -17.09
C ARG A 23 11.05 -5.69 -17.55
N LEU A 24 10.11 -5.18 -16.77
CA LEU A 24 9.45 -3.92 -17.05
C LEU A 24 10.41 -2.73 -16.95
N ALA A 25 11.33 -2.75 -15.98
CA ALA A 25 12.37 -1.73 -15.87
C ALA A 25 13.26 -1.65 -17.12
N GLN A 26 13.61 -2.79 -17.72
CA GLN A 26 14.38 -2.85 -18.97
C GLN A 26 13.64 -2.21 -20.15
N GLU A 27 12.28 -2.24 -20.13
CA GLU A 27 11.43 -1.61 -21.13
C GLU A 27 11.06 -0.15 -20.80
N GLY A 28 11.68 0.42 -19.74
CA GLY A 28 11.48 1.82 -19.33
C GLY A 28 10.24 2.06 -18.47
N TYR A 29 9.60 1.00 -17.98
CA TYR A 29 8.53 1.09 -17.01
C TYR A 29 9.10 0.92 -15.60
N ARG A 30 8.89 1.90 -14.75
CA ARG A 30 9.32 1.86 -13.35
C ARG A 30 8.15 1.50 -12.45
N GLN A 31 8.40 0.62 -11.50
CA GLN A 31 7.46 0.40 -10.42
C GLN A 31 7.31 1.69 -9.62
N TYR A 32 6.08 2.16 -9.35
CA TYR A 32 5.83 3.32 -8.51
C TYR A 32 5.04 2.97 -7.25
N GLU A 33 4.37 1.81 -7.24
CA GLU A 33 3.74 1.20 -6.08
C GLU A 33 3.71 -0.33 -6.25
N ILE A 34 3.28 -1.05 -5.24
CA ILE A 34 3.43 -2.51 -5.11
C ILE A 34 2.97 -3.31 -6.34
N SER A 35 1.93 -2.87 -7.07
CA SER A 35 1.30 -3.63 -8.17
C SER A 35 1.36 -2.93 -9.51
N ASN A 36 1.78 -1.67 -9.57
CA ASN A 36 1.69 -0.88 -10.79
C ASN A 36 3.03 -0.28 -11.23
N PHE A 37 3.16 -0.22 -12.55
CA PHE A 37 4.34 0.25 -13.25
C PHE A 37 3.93 1.33 -14.24
N ALA A 38 4.79 2.33 -14.45
CA ALA A 38 4.56 3.40 -15.41
C ALA A 38 5.88 3.90 -16.00
N ARG A 39 5.82 4.53 -17.16
CA ARG A 39 6.91 5.39 -17.60
C ARG A 39 6.97 6.61 -16.69
N PRO A 40 8.16 7.19 -16.41
CA PRO A 40 8.28 8.36 -15.57
C PRO A 40 7.35 9.50 -16.02
N GLY A 41 6.56 10.04 -15.09
CA GLY A 41 5.56 11.08 -15.34
C GLY A 41 4.19 10.57 -15.82
N HIS A 42 4.01 9.25 -15.96
CA HIS A 42 2.74 8.62 -16.36
C HIS A 42 2.16 7.72 -15.27
N GLU A 43 2.56 7.90 -14.02
CA GLU A 43 2.03 7.18 -12.87
C GLU A 43 0.53 7.42 -12.74
N GLY A 44 -0.21 6.40 -12.33
CA GLY A 44 -1.66 6.46 -12.15
C GLY A 44 -2.05 7.42 -11.03
N ARG A 45 -2.43 8.66 -11.39
CA ARG A 45 -2.78 9.72 -10.42
C ARG A 45 -3.86 9.28 -9.44
N HIS A 46 -4.85 8.54 -9.92
CA HIS A 46 -5.94 8.04 -9.10
C HIS A 46 -5.43 7.06 -8.03
N ASN A 47 -4.57 6.11 -8.40
CA ASN A 47 -3.95 5.19 -7.45
C ASN A 47 -3.13 5.94 -6.39
N LEU A 48 -2.39 6.97 -6.81
CA LEU A 48 -1.61 7.79 -5.89
C LEU A 48 -2.47 8.57 -4.89
N LEU A 49 -3.74 8.90 -5.21
CA LEU A 49 -4.66 9.49 -4.24
C LEU A 49 -4.93 8.51 -3.09
N TYR A 50 -5.19 7.23 -3.39
CA TYR A 50 -5.40 6.21 -2.35
C TYR A 50 -4.19 6.04 -1.45
N TRP A 51 -3.03 5.80 -2.04
CA TRP A 51 -1.80 5.54 -1.30
C TRP A 51 -1.34 6.72 -0.45
N ASN A 52 -1.65 7.95 -0.86
CA ASN A 52 -1.33 9.17 -0.12
C ASN A 52 -2.46 9.62 0.82
N CYS A 53 -3.51 8.82 1.02
CA CYS A 53 -4.66 9.17 1.83
C CYS A 53 -5.22 10.56 1.50
N LYS A 54 -5.28 10.90 0.20
CA LYS A 54 -5.87 12.13 -0.34
C LYS A 54 -7.36 11.92 -0.59
N ASP A 55 -8.06 13.02 -0.84
CA ASP A 55 -9.48 12.96 -1.11
C ASP A 55 -9.78 12.25 -2.44
N TYR A 56 -10.69 11.29 -2.38
CA TYR A 56 -11.28 10.63 -3.54
C TYR A 56 -12.71 10.20 -3.21
N TRP A 57 -13.53 10.08 -4.23
CA TRP A 57 -14.92 9.67 -4.11
C TRP A 57 -15.20 8.39 -4.88
N GLY A 58 -15.57 7.34 -4.14
CA GLY A 58 -16.00 6.06 -4.69
C GLY A 58 -17.49 6.02 -4.92
N ILE A 59 -17.94 5.51 -6.07
CA ILE A 59 -19.34 5.39 -6.44
C ILE A 59 -19.63 3.94 -6.80
N GLY A 60 -20.65 3.37 -6.18
CA GLY A 60 -21.12 2.02 -6.47
C GLY A 60 -20.96 1.04 -5.30
N PRO A 61 -21.50 -0.18 -5.42
CA PRO A 61 -21.39 -1.22 -4.39
C PRO A 61 -19.92 -1.54 -4.09
N ALA A 62 -19.58 -1.69 -2.82
CA ALA A 62 -18.23 -1.90 -2.30
C ALA A 62 -17.23 -0.77 -2.57
N ALA A 63 -17.65 0.37 -3.12
CA ALA A 63 -16.75 1.48 -3.34
C ALA A 63 -16.44 2.19 -2.02
N HIS A 64 -15.19 2.55 -1.83
CA HIS A 64 -14.72 3.36 -0.70
C HIS A 64 -14.48 4.80 -1.14
N SER A 65 -14.65 5.73 -0.22
CA SER A 65 -14.34 7.16 -0.35
C SER A 65 -13.41 7.59 0.78
N CYS A 66 -12.59 8.59 0.54
CA CYS A 66 -11.87 9.32 1.57
C CYS A 66 -12.08 10.81 1.30
N LEU A 67 -12.73 11.52 2.20
CA LEU A 67 -13.02 12.95 2.05
C LEU A 67 -12.68 13.66 3.37
N GLY A 68 -11.79 14.64 3.33
CA GLY A 68 -11.30 15.34 4.51
C GLY A 68 -10.66 14.39 5.52
N SER A 69 -9.90 13.39 5.05
CA SER A 69 -9.30 12.31 5.84
C SER A 69 -10.31 11.39 6.56
N VAL A 70 -11.58 11.39 6.16
CA VAL A 70 -12.61 10.50 6.68
C VAL A 70 -12.94 9.45 5.63
N ARG A 71 -12.82 8.18 6.02
CA ARG A 71 -13.15 7.03 5.16
C ARG A 71 -14.61 6.66 5.31
N ARG A 72 -15.22 6.34 4.17
CA ARG A 72 -16.60 5.86 4.04
C ARG A 72 -16.64 4.76 2.99
N PHE A 73 -17.67 3.94 3.00
CA PHE A 73 -17.84 2.91 1.99
C PHE A 73 -19.32 2.64 1.70
N TRP A 74 -19.58 2.18 0.51
CA TRP A 74 -20.87 1.60 0.14
C TRP A 74 -20.86 0.11 0.45
N PRO A 75 -21.89 -0.43 1.12
CA PRO A 75 -22.02 -1.88 1.28
C PRO A 75 -21.94 -2.65 -0.04
N ASN A 76 -21.40 -3.86 0.01
CA ASN A 76 -21.30 -4.72 -1.17
C ASN A 76 -22.64 -5.41 -1.46
N ASP A 77 -23.66 -4.61 -1.77
CA ASP A 77 -25.01 -5.08 -2.14
C ASP A 77 -25.48 -4.31 -3.38
N THR A 78 -25.27 -4.94 -4.54
CA THR A 78 -25.65 -4.35 -5.83
C THR A 78 -27.15 -4.16 -5.97
N ALA A 79 -27.98 -5.08 -5.45
CA ALA A 79 -29.43 -4.99 -5.56
C ALA A 79 -29.97 -3.84 -4.72
N ALA A 80 -29.53 -3.72 -3.47
CA ALA A 80 -29.89 -2.63 -2.58
C ALA A 80 -29.38 -1.26 -3.08
N PHE A 81 -28.19 -1.23 -3.69
CA PHE A 81 -27.64 -0.01 -4.29
C PHE A 81 -28.52 0.48 -5.47
N ILE A 82 -28.89 -0.43 -6.38
CA ILE A 82 -29.80 -0.12 -7.52
C ILE A 82 -31.18 0.32 -7.02
N ALA A 83 -31.70 -0.33 -5.97
CA ALA A 83 -32.98 0.00 -5.37
C ALA A 83 -32.96 1.32 -4.56
N GLY A 84 -31.78 1.90 -4.32
CA GLY A 84 -31.63 3.10 -3.49
C GLY A 84 -31.94 2.88 -2.01
N THR A 85 -31.87 1.63 -1.54
CA THR A 85 -32.20 1.26 -0.15
C THR A 85 -30.98 1.16 0.76
N VAL A 86 -29.77 1.30 0.22
CA VAL A 86 -28.51 1.32 0.97
C VAL A 86 -27.95 2.72 1.03
N GLN A 87 -27.26 3.03 2.14
CA GLN A 87 -26.58 4.31 2.34
C GLN A 87 -25.08 4.10 2.52
N GLU A 88 -24.30 5.12 2.17
CA GLU A 88 -22.88 5.16 2.45
C GLU A 88 -22.65 5.08 3.96
N GLN A 89 -21.70 4.24 4.38
CA GLN A 89 -21.38 4.00 5.78
C GLN A 89 -20.08 4.67 6.18
N TYR A 90 -20.03 5.15 7.41
CA TYR A 90 -18.84 5.73 8.01
C TYR A 90 -17.89 4.62 8.49
N GLU A 91 -16.63 4.68 8.08
CA GLU A 91 -15.58 3.73 8.47
C GLU A 91 -14.67 4.33 9.56
N GLY A 92 -14.37 5.61 9.49
CA GLY A 92 -13.55 6.32 10.46
C GLY A 92 -12.56 7.29 9.80
N PRO A 93 -11.79 8.04 10.60
CA PRO A 93 -10.68 8.83 10.07
C PRO A 93 -9.53 7.92 9.64
N CYS A 94 -8.79 8.31 8.60
CA CYS A 94 -7.50 7.70 8.28
C CYS A 94 -6.54 7.89 9.48
N ASN A 95 -6.21 6.81 10.15
CA ASN A 95 -5.31 6.81 11.30
C ASN A 95 -3.83 6.62 10.89
N ALA A 96 -2.94 6.56 11.89
CA ALA A 96 -1.50 6.38 11.65
C ALA A 96 -1.18 5.05 10.99
N GLU A 97 -1.85 3.97 11.40
CA GLU A 97 -1.67 2.61 10.86
C GLU A 97 -2.10 2.54 9.40
N ASP A 98 -3.29 3.08 9.08
CA ASP A 98 -3.76 3.18 7.68
C ASP A 98 -2.73 3.90 6.81
N TYR A 99 -2.22 5.04 7.29
CA TYR A 99 -1.23 5.82 6.53
C TYR A 99 0.08 5.05 6.36
N LEU A 100 0.58 4.39 7.40
CA LEU A 100 1.78 3.54 7.35
C LEU A 100 1.61 2.43 6.31
N ILE A 101 0.50 1.69 6.36
CA ILE A 101 0.19 0.61 5.40
C ILE A 101 0.19 1.14 3.97
N MET A 102 -0.46 2.28 3.72
CA MET A 102 -0.55 2.86 2.38
C MET A 102 0.80 3.37 1.87
N GLN A 103 1.57 4.07 2.71
CA GLN A 103 2.86 4.64 2.31
C GLN A 103 3.92 3.56 2.03
N LEU A 104 3.92 2.45 2.76
CA LEU A 104 4.86 1.34 2.49
C LEU A 104 4.53 0.55 1.22
N ARG A 105 3.38 0.80 0.58
CA ARG A 105 3.07 0.28 -0.76
C ARG A 105 3.70 1.12 -1.87
N LEU A 106 4.10 2.35 -1.58
CA LEU A 106 4.75 3.24 -2.54
C LEU A 106 6.26 2.97 -2.62
N CYS A 107 6.81 3.01 -3.82
CA CYS A 107 8.26 2.98 -4.00
C CYS A 107 8.96 4.25 -3.47
N SER A 108 8.22 5.35 -3.30
CA SER A 108 8.70 6.55 -2.59
C SER A 108 8.82 6.33 -1.09
N GLY A 109 8.02 5.42 -0.53
CA GLY A 109 8.05 5.09 0.88
C GLY A 109 7.41 6.12 1.80
N LEU A 110 7.62 5.93 3.10
CA LEU A 110 7.13 6.75 4.20
C LEU A 110 8.20 7.76 4.63
N ASN A 111 7.83 9.05 4.71
CA ASN A 111 8.66 10.04 5.38
C ASN A 111 8.38 10.02 6.89
N LEU A 112 9.39 9.68 7.69
CA LEU A 112 9.28 9.49 9.14
C LEU A 112 8.99 10.80 9.88
N THR A 113 9.57 11.91 9.43
CA THR A 113 9.34 13.23 10.01
C THR A 113 7.91 13.70 9.74
N GLU A 114 7.42 13.55 8.51
CA GLU A 114 6.05 13.90 8.15
C GLU A 114 5.03 13.00 8.90
N TYR A 115 5.32 11.70 9.01
CA TYR A 115 4.50 10.75 9.75
C TYR A 115 4.35 11.15 11.21
N ALA A 116 5.48 11.47 11.87
CA ALA A 116 5.47 11.93 13.25
C ALA A 116 4.75 13.26 13.42
N ALA A 117 4.93 14.20 12.50
CA ALA A 117 4.26 15.50 12.55
C ALA A 117 2.74 15.40 12.35
N ARG A 118 2.29 14.48 11.47
CA ARG A 118 0.88 14.32 11.14
C ARG A 118 0.08 13.56 12.20
N TYR A 119 0.69 12.53 12.80
CA TYR A 119 -0.04 11.60 13.67
C TYR A 119 0.48 11.58 15.12
N GLY A 120 1.58 12.26 15.42
CA GLY A 120 2.20 12.23 16.75
C GLY A 120 2.86 10.90 17.10
N VAL A 121 3.03 9.99 16.12
CA VAL A 121 3.55 8.64 16.30
C VAL A 121 5.00 8.57 15.81
N ARG A 122 5.85 7.86 16.54
CA ARG A 122 7.24 7.56 16.16
C ARG A 122 7.51 6.08 16.42
N PHE A 123 8.32 5.49 15.58
CA PHE A 123 8.82 4.15 15.84
C PHE A 123 9.70 4.13 17.09
N ASP A 124 9.49 3.16 17.93
CA ASP A 124 10.30 2.94 19.12
C ASP A 124 11.68 2.33 18.78
N ALA A 125 12.51 2.09 19.81
CA ALA A 125 13.84 1.54 19.61
C ALA A 125 13.83 0.10 19.05
N GLY A 126 12.84 -0.71 19.40
CA GLY A 126 12.64 -2.07 18.92
C GLY A 126 12.25 -2.08 17.46
N GLN A 127 11.22 -1.31 17.09
CA GLN A 127 10.76 -1.13 15.70
C GLN A 127 11.90 -0.58 14.80
N MET A 128 12.65 0.39 15.29
CA MET A 128 13.80 0.93 14.55
C MET A 128 14.95 -0.09 14.42
N ALA A 129 15.17 -0.96 15.41
CA ALA A 129 16.14 -2.04 15.30
C ALA A 129 15.71 -3.09 14.26
N PHE A 130 14.42 -3.45 14.26
CA PHE A 130 13.82 -4.33 13.26
C PHE A 130 13.94 -3.75 11.85
N LEU A 131 13.62 -2.47 11.65
CA LEU A 131 13.76 -1.81 10.35
C LEU A 131 15.21 -1.77 9.85
N ARG A 132 16.18 -1.55 10.74
CA ARG A 132 17.60 -1.68 10.37
C ARG A 132 17.98 -3.10 9.97
N HIS A 133 17.41 -4.10 10.63
CA HIS A 133 17.59 -5.49 10.24
C HIS A 133 16.99 -5.78 8.85
N CYS A 134 15.78 -5.31 8.59
CA CYS A 134 15.15 -5.39 7.25
C CYS A 134 16.04 -4.72 6.18
N ALA A 135 16.62 -3.56 6.49
CA ALA A 135 17.52 -2.87 5.57
C ALA A 135 18.81 -3.66 5.31
N ALA A 136 19.43 -4.20 6.35
CA ALA A 136 20.63 -5.04 6.22
C ALA A 136 20.36 -6.33 5.42
N SER A 137 19.13 -6.86 5.51
CA SER A 137 18.67 -8.04 4.78
C SER A 137 18.15 -7.74 3.36
N GLY A 138 18.17 -6.47 2.93
CA GLY A 138 17.76 -6.08 1.57
C GLY A 138 16.24 -5.95 1.37
N TYR A 139 15.43 -5.99 2.42
CA TYR A 139 13.96 -5.82 2.35
C TYR A 139 13.52 -4.37 2.43
N ALA A 140 14.31 -3.50 3.05
CA ALA A 140 14.00 -2.09 3.19
C ALA A 140 15.20 -1.20 2.84
N VAL A 141 14.93 0.08 2.69
CA VAL A 141 15.95 1.13 2.60
C VAL A 141 15.57 2.21 3.59
N LEU A 142 16.52 2.57 4.46
CA LEU A 142 16.44 3.72 5.34
C LEU A 142 17.42 4.76 4.79
N ASP A 143 16.90 5.85 4.25
CA ASP A 143 17.68 6.94 3.65
C ASP A 143 17.23 8.27 4.24
N GLY A 144 18.03 8.81 5.17
CA GLY A 144 17.64 9.95 5.96
C GLY A 144 16.32 9.70 6.70
N ASP A 145 15.31 10.52 6.43
CA ASP A 145 13.97 10.39 7.01
C ASP A 145 13.02 9.49 6.20
N THR A 146 13.51 8.80 5.18
CA THR A 146 12.67 7.98 4.32
C THR A 146 12.86 6.49 4.60
N LEU A 147 11.76 5.82 4.90
CA LEU A 147 11.64 4.36 4.93
C LEU A 147 10.90 3.89 3.69
N ARG A 148 11.51 3.04 2.87
CA ARG A 148 10.84 2.42 1.72
C ARG A 148 11.16 0.93 1.65
N LEU A 149 10.23 0.15 1.14
CA LEU A 149 10.46 -1.27 0.88
C LEU A 149 11.15 -1.46 -0.48
N THR A 150 12.01 -2.45 -0.56
CA THR A 150 12.52 -2.96 -1.84
C THR A 150 11.45 -3.84 -2.50
N PRO A 151 11.60 -4.23 -3.78
CA PRO A 151 10.71 -5.24 -4.37
C PRO A 151 10.63 -6.53 -3.55
N SER A 152 11.74 -7.00 -2.98
CA SER A 152 11.75 -8.16 -2.06
C SER A 152 11.01 -7.88 -0.75
N GLY A 153 11.13 -6.66 -0.22
CA GLY A 153 10.38 -6.24 0.97
C GLY A 153 8.88 -6.13 0.71
N MET A 154 8.47 -5.72 -0.49
CA MET A 154 7.05 -5.65 -0.87
C MET A 154 6.39 -7.04 -0.91
N ILE A 155 7.12 -8.10 -1.24
CA ILE A 155 6.61 -9.47 -1.18
C ILE A 155 6.25 -9.89 0.25
N VAL A 156 7.04 -9.46 1.23
CA VAL A 156 6.85 -9.78 2.65
C VAL A 156 6.29 -8.61 3.46
N GLN A 157 5.66 -7.64 2.79
CA GLN A 157 5.17 -6.42 3.40
C GLN A 157 4.29 -6.65 4.63
N ASN A 158 3.38 -7.64 4.57
CA ASN A 158 2.47 -7.91 5.69
C ASN A 158 3.24 -8.32 6.94
N ALA A 159 4.24 -9.18 6.83
CA ALA A 159 5.09 -9.58 7.95
C ALA A 159 5.89 -8.39 8.51
N ILE A 160 6.33 -7.47 7.65
CA ILE A 160 7.01 -6.24 8.10
C ILE A 160 6.03 -5.34 8.85
N LEU A 161 4.80 -5.19 8.34
CA LEU A 161 3.78 -4.35 8.97
C LEU A 161 3.34 -4.88 10.33
N GLU A 162 3.22 -6.21 10.50
CA GLU A 162 2.87 -6.85 11.78
C GLU A 162 3.85 -6.50 12.92
N GLU A 163 5.11 -6.20 12.61
CA GLU A 163 6.11 -5.79 13.58
C GLU A 163 6.12 -4.26 13.84
N LEU A 164 5.39 -3.49 13.03
CA LEU A 164 5.37 -2.03 13.10
C LEU A 164 4.05 -1.47 13.64
N ILE A 165 2.99 -2.27 13.66
CA ILE A 165 1.64 -1.96 14.16
C ILE A 165 1.43 -2.67 15.49
#